data_1eb0e1b224a02b7177ca2958edd59091
#
_entry.id   1eb0e1b224a02b7177ca2958edd59091
#
_cell.length_a   1.000
_cell.length_b   1.000
_cell.length_c   1.000
_cell.angle_alpha   90.00
_cell.angle_beta   90.00
_cell.angle_gamma   90.00
#
_symmetry.space_group_name_H-M   'P 1'
#
loop_
_entity.id
_entity.type
_entity.pdbx_description
1 polymer ?
#
loop_
_entity_poly.entity_id
_entity_poly.type
_entity_poly.pdbx_seq_one_letter_code
_entity_poly.pdbx_strand_id
1 'polypeptide(L)'
;MTEGLDKILNDTESSMTKALSFLETELVKIRAGKANPNMLDGISADYYGNLTPINQIANVSVLDARTISVQPWEKNMLQAIERAITMANIGINPQNDGVVIRLFLPPLTEERRKELVKRCNAEGEHAKIAIRNIRRDSIETIKKLQKDGASEDACKDAEKQAQEITDKFIVLIEKHLAAKEKEIMAV
;
A
#
# COMPACT_ATOMS: atom_id res chain seq x y z
N MET A 1 -12.38 34.06 -15.47
CA MET A 1 -12.18 32.95 -16.44
C MET A 1 -10.94 32.11 -16.17
N THR A 2 -9.84 32.68 -15.70
CA THR A 2 -8.67 31.93 -15.19
C THR A 2 -8.99 31.06 -13.98
N GLU A 3 -9.82 31.50 -13.05
CA GLU A 3 -10.25 30.72 -11.88
C GLU A 3 -10.86 29.35 -12.22
N GLY A 4 -11.55 29.23 -13.37
CA GLY A 4 -12.12 27.95 -13.81
C GLY A 4 -11.04 26.97 -14.27
N LEU A 5 -9.99 27.42 -14.95
CA LEU A 5 -8.87 26.62 -15.39
C LEU A 5 -7.99 26.19 -14.19
N ASP A 6 -7.72 27.11 -13.27
CA ASP A 6 -6.95 26.82 -12.05
C ASP A 6 -7.67 25.76 -11.20
N LYS A 7 -9.00 25.84 -11.10
CA LYS A 7 -9.80 24.83 -10.41
C LYS A 7 -9.67 23.45 -11.07
N ILE A 8 -9.75 23.38 -12.41
CA ILE A 8 -9.58 22.10 -13.14
C ILE A 8 -8.20 21.50 -12.87
N LEU A 9 -7.14 22.30 -12.89
CA LEU A 9 -5.78 21.84 -12.62
C LEU A 9 -5.64 21.33 -11.19
N ASN A 10 -6.18 22.03 -10.20
CA ASN A 10 -6.18 21.63 -8.81
C ASN A 10 -6.98 20.32 -8.59
N ASP A 11 -8.15 20.20 -9.22
CA ASP A 11 -8.98 18.98 -9.16
C ASP A 11 -8.26 17.79 -9.83
N THR A 12 -7.52 18.06 -10.92
CA THR A 12 -6.68 17.07 -11.61
C THR A 12 -5.57 16.58 -10.72
N GLU A 13 -4.80 17.48 -10.10
CA GLU A 13 -3.72 17.14 -9.17
C GLU A 13 -4.24 16.37 -7.94
N SER A 14 -5.37 16.81 -7.37
CA SER A 14 -6.03 16.12 -6.26
C SER A 14 -6.45 14.70 -6.64
N SER A 15 -7.01 14.51 -7.83
CA SER A 15 -7.44 13.20 -8.33
C SER A 15 -6.25 12.27 -8.60
N MET A 16 -5.16 12.80 -9.16
CA MET A 16 -3.91 12.05 -9.36
C MET A 16 -3.24 11.68 -8.04
N THR A 17 -3.29 12.57 -7.04
CA THR A 17 -2.82 12.28 -5.67
C THR A 17 -3.58 11.11 -5.06
N LYS A 18 -4.91 11.08 -5.21
CA LYS A 18 -5.73 9.94 -4.73
C LYS A 18 -5.38 8.64 -5.43
N ALA A 19 -5.14 8.68 -6.74
CA ALA A 19 -4.71 7.50 -7.50
C ALA A 19 -3.33 6.99 -7.03
N LEU A 20 -2.39 7.89 -6.72
CA LEU A 20 -1.08 7.53 -6.17
C LEU A 20 -1.22 6.92 -4.77
N SER A 21 -2.00 7.51 -3.87
CA SER A 21 -2.26 6.97 -2.53
C SER A 21 -2.92 5.60 -2.57
N PHE A 22 -3.81 5.37 -3.54
CA PHE A 22 -4.39 4.06 -3.76
C PHE A 22 -3.33 3.03 -4.15
N LEU A 23 -2.43 3.38 -5.09
CA LEU A 23 -1.29 2.53 -5.46
C LEU A 23 -0.41 2.21 -4.25
N GLU A 24 -0.07 3.20 -3.43
CA GLU A 24 0.72 2.99 -2.21
C GLU A 24 0.06 1.98 -1.27
N THR A 25 -1.26 2.08 -1.09
CA THR A 25 -2.03 1.13 -0.28
C THR A 25 -1.99 -0.28 -0.86
N GLU A 26 -2.11 -0.44 -2.19
CA GLU A 26 -2.01 -1.75 -2.85
C GLU A 26 -0.60 -2.33 -2.76
N LEU A 27 0.45 -1.49 -2.91
CA LEU A 27 1.83 -1.91 -2.75
C LEU A 27 2.16 -2.37 -1.32
N VAL A 28 1.54 -1.77 -0.29
CA VAL A 28 1.68 -2.24 1.10
C VAL A 28 1.09 -3.64 1.29
N LYS A 29 0.00 -3.99 0.59
CA LYS A 29 -0.61 -5.32 0.62
C LYS A 29 0.30 -6.39 -0.03
N ILE A 30 1.20 -6.00 -0.94
CA ILE A 30 2.21 -6.88 -1.53
C ILE A 30 3.33 -7.07 -0.50
N ARG A 31 3.21 -8.15 0.27
CA ARG A 31 4.15 -8.47 1.36
C ARG A 31 5.43 -9.06 0.78
N ALA A 32 6.55 -8.37 0.99
CA ALA A 32 7.87 -8.79 0.49
C ALA A 32 8.58 -9.83 1.40
N GLY A 33 7.84 -10.56 2.24
CA GLY A 33 8.44 -11.54 3.17
C GLY A 33 9.14 -10.92 4.38
N LYS A 34 9.02 -9.60 4.59
CA LYS A 34 9.52 -8.94 5.80
C LYS A 34 8.52 -9.04 6.94
N ALA A 35 9.05 -9.25 8.12
CA ALA A 35 8.31 -9.21 9.36
C ALA A 35 7.67 -7.82 9.56
N ASN A 36 6.36 -7.79 9.78
CA ASN A 36 5.61 -6.57 10.07
C ASN A 36 4.59 -6.89 11.16
N PRO A 37 4.48 -6.09 12.24
CA PRO A 37 3.49 -6.28 13.30
C PRO A 37 2.06 -6.37 12.77
N ASN A 38 1.74 -5.61 11.69
CA ASN A 38 0.42 -5.61 11.07
C ASN A 38 0.03 -6.97 10.42
N MET A 39 0.95 -7.94 10.38
CA MET A 39 0.62 -9.29 9.93
C MET A 39 -0.33 -10.01 10.89
N LEU A 40 -0.37 -9.58 12.14
CA LEU A 40 -1.25 -10.11 13.18
C LEU A 40 -2.54 -9.30 13.34
N ASP A 41 -2.70 -8.22 12.58
CA ASP A 41 -3.93 -7.43 12.59
C ASP A 41 -5.11 -8.29 12.10
N GLY A 42 -6.21 -8.22 12.84
CA GLY A 42 -7.39 -9.03 12.58
C GLY A 42 -7.38 -10.43 13.20
N ILE A 43 -6.26 -10.86 13.83
CA ILE A 43 -6.23 -12.10 14.60
C ILE A 43 -6.63 -11.77 16.04
N SER A 44 -7.67 -12.49 16.53
CA SER A 44 -8.17 -12.35 17.89
C SER A 44 -7.96 -13.66 18.65
N ALA A 45 -7.52 -13.56 19.89
CA ALA A 45 -7.42 -14.69 20.81
C ALA A 45 -8.51 -14.63 21.86
N ASP A 46 -8.84 -15.78 22.42
CA ASP A 46 -9.78 -15.87 23.53
C ASP A 46 -9.13 -15.32 24.82
N TYR A 47 -9.61 -14.18 25.25
CA TYR A 47 -9.23 -13.54 26.51
C TYR A 47 -10.40 -13.62 27.49
N TYR A 48 -10.34 -14.62 28.37
CA TYR A 48 -11.39 -14.88 29.39
C TYR A 48 -12.81 -14.96 28.81
N GLY A 49 -12.98 -15.68 27.69
CA GLY A 49 -14.27 -15.83 27.01
C GLY A 49 -14.64 -14.73 26.02
N ASN A 50 -13.77 -13.72 25.82
CA ASN A 50 -13.98 -12.65 24.86
C ASN A 50 -12.90 -12.70 23.76
N LEU A 51 -13.33 -12.63 22.49
CA LEU A 51 -12.40 -12.52 21.37
C LEU A 51 -11.76 -11.12 21.35
N THR A 52 -10.48 -11.06 21.71
CA THR A 52 -9.72 -9.82 21.81
C THR A 52 -8.57 -9.82 20.81
N PRO A 53 -8.35 -8.73 20.05
CA PRO A 53 -7.22 -8.62 19.13
C PRO A 53 -5.87 -8.81 19.83
N ILE A 54 -4.93 -9.51 19.20
CA ILE A 54 -3.63 -9.85 19.81
C ILE A 54 -2.87 -8.60 20.25
N ASN A 55 -2.94 -7.50 19.48
CA ASN A 55 -2.29 -6.23 19.81
C ASN A 55 -2.81 -5.55 21.08
N GLN A 56 -3.96 -6.01 21.63
CA GLN A 56 -4.55 -5.51 22.89
C GLN A 56 -4.21 -6.39 24.10
N ILE A 57 -3.60 -7.56 23.90
CA ILE A 57 -3.28 -8.52 24.97
C ILE A 57 -1.81 -8.94 24.98
N ALA A 58 -1.05 -8.48 23.98
CA ALA A 58 0.37 -8.77 23.85
C ALA A 58 1.11 -7.59 23.20
N ASN A 59 2.39 -7.46 23.55
CA ASN A 59 3.29 -6.57 22.84
C ASN A 59 3.84 -7.28 21.59
N VAL A 60 3.56 -6.72 20.41
CA VAL A 60 4.04 -7.24 19.11
C VAL A 60 5.21 -6.40 18.66
N SER A 61 6.37 -7.01 18.52
CA SER A 61 7.60 -6.34 18.08
C SER A 61 8.31 -7.13 16.98
N VAL A 62 9.08 -6.46 16.15
CA VAL A 62 9.94 -7.08 15.14
C VAL A 62 11.34 -7.18 15.70
N LEU A 63 11.87 -8.41 15.83
CA LEU A 63 13.23 -8.66 16.30
C LEU A 63 14.24 -8.50 15.17
N ASP A 64 13.90 -9.01 13.99
CA ASP A 64 14.72 -8.92 12.79
C ASP A 64 13.83 -8.94 11.53
N ALA A 65 14.47 -8.89 10.35
CA ALA A 65 13.76 -8.81 9.06
C ALA A 65 12.72 -9.92 8.82
N ARG A 66 12.80 -11.05 9.54
CA ARG A 66 11.94 -12.24 9.36
C ARG A 66 11.36 -12.80 10.64
N THR A 67 11.57 -12.14 11.77
CA THR A 67 11.11 -12.64 13.07
C THR A 67 10.23 -11.61 13.76
N ILE A 68 9.00 -12.01 14.06
CA ILE A 68 8.09 -11.25 14.91
C ILE A 68 8.08 -11.91 16.29
N SER A 69 8.18 -11.09 17.33
CA SER A 69 8.01 -11.50 18.71
C SER A 69 6.67 -11.02 19.23
N VAL A 70 5.92 -11.93 19.80
CA VAL A 70 4.65 -11.65 20.48
C VAL A 70 4.84 -11.98 21.95
N GLN A 71 4.88 -10.97 22.79
CA GLN A 71 5.03 -11.10 24.23
C GLN A 71 3.71 -10.77 24.91
N PRO A 72 2.97 -11.79 25.39
CA PRO A 72 1.74 -11.57 26.14
C PRO A 72 2.00 -10.81 27.44
N TRP A 73 1.07 -9.98 27.84
CA TRP A 73 1.12 -9.33 29.15
C TRP A 73 0.91 -10.32 30.30
N GLU A 74 0.15 -11.37 30.04
CA GLU A 74 -0.10 -12.46 30.98
C GLU A 74 0.40 -13.80 30.41
N LYS A 75 1.21 -14.55 31.18
CA LYS A 75 1.81 -15.82 30.73
C LYS A 75 0.77 -16.90 30.39
N ASN A 76 -0.38 -16.90 31.05
CA ASN A 76 -1.46 -17.83 30.77
C ASN A 76 -2.09 -17.65 29.38
N MET A 77 -1.89 -16.48 28.75
CA MET A 77 -2.39 -16.20 27.41
C MET A 77 -1.52 -16.77 26.27
N LEU A 78 -0.29 -17.26 26.56
CA LEU A 78 0.61 -17.82 25.55
C LEU A 78 -0.07 -18.88 24.68
N GLN A 79 -0.73 -19.85 25.30
CA GLN A 79 -1.38 -20.93 24.56
C GLN A 79 -2.60 -20.46 23.74
N ALA A 80 -3.36 -19.52 24.27
CA ALA A 80 -4.53 -18.97 23.57
C ALA A 80 -4.09 -18.18 22.31
N ILE A 81 -3.05 -17.37 22.45
CA ILE A 81 -2.48 -16.59 21.34
C ILE A 81 -1.84 -17.52 20.31
N GLU A 82 -1.07 -18.52 20.73
CA GLU A 82 -0.45 -19.51 19.84
C GLU A 82 -1.49 -20.27 19.01
N ARG A 83 -2.59 -20.72 19.64
CA ARG A 83 -3.71 -21.36 18.96
C ARG A 83 -4.38 -20.41 17.95
N ALA A 84 -4.63 -19.17 18.36
CA ALA A 84 -5.25 -18.17 17.48
C ALA A 84 -4.41 -17.90 16.23
N ILE A 85 -3.09 -17.77 16.38
CA ILE A 85 -2.16 -17.58 15.25
C ILE A 85 -2.15 -18.82 14.35
N THR A 86 -2.13 -20.01 14.92
CA THR A 86 -2.15 -21.28 14.16
C THR A 86 -3.46 -21.43 13.40
N MET A 87 -4.59 -21.13 14.01
CA MET A 87 -5.92 -21.20 13.38
C MET A 87 -6.10 -20.16 12.26
N ALA A 88 -5.48 -18.99 12.40
CA ALA A 88 -5.50 -17.95 11.37
C ALA A 88 -4.78 -18.34 10.08
N ASN A 89 -3.98 -19.42 10.10
CA ASN A 89 -3.28 -20.02 8.94
C ASN A 89 -2.58 -18.98 8.06
N ILE A 90 -1.85 -18.07 8.70
CA ILE A 90 -1.09 -17.00 8.00
C ILE A 90 0.20 -17.51 7.33
N GLY A 91 0.40 -18.85 7.29
CA GLY A 91 1.57 -19.49 6.68
C GLY A 91 2.85 -19.40 7.53
N ILE A 92 2.72 -19.11 8.82
CA ILE A 92 3.83 -18.97 9.77
C ILE A 92 3.55 -19.88 10.97
N ASN A 93 4.54 -20.68 11.35
CA ASN A 93 4.43 -21.53 12.53
C ASN A 93 4.93 -20.78 13.78
N PRO A 94 4.08 -20.60 14.80
CA PRO A 94 4.50 -20.01 16.06
C PRO A 94 5.46 -20.95 16.80
N GLN A 95 6.52 -20.39 17.38
CA GLN A 95 7.41 -21.09 18.33
C GLN A 95 7.30 -20.41 19.69
N ASN A 96 6.87 -21.18 20.68
CA ASN A 96 6.64 -20.73 22.04
C ASN A 96 7.83 -21.16 22.91
N ASP A 97 8.52 -20.21 23.53
CA ASP A 97 9.63 -20.46 24.46
C ASP A 97 9.24 -20.35 25.95
N GLY A 98 7.93 -20.24 26.23
CA GLY A 98 7.38 -20.12 27.59
C GLY A 98 7.32 -18.69 28.14
N VAL A 99 7.84 -17.71 27.40
CA VAL A 99 7.82 -16.29 27.74
C VAL A 99 7.29 -15.46 26.58
N VAL A 100 7.73 -15.77 25.38
CA VAL A 100 7.35 -15.09 24.13
C VAL A 100 7.04 -16.11 23.05
N ILE A 101 6.20 -15.73 22.09
CA ILE A 101 5.94 -16.49 20.87
C ILE A 101 6.74 -15.83 19.76
N ARG A 102 7.61 -16.61 19.09
CA ARG A 102 8.37 -16.17 17.94
C ARG A 102 7.76 -16.72 16.66
N LEU A 103 7.57 -15.83 15.71
CA LEU A 103 7.02 -16.14 14.40
C LEU A 103 8.12 -15.97 13.36
N PHE A 104 8.59 -17.09 12.80
CA PHE A 104 9.62 -17.07 11.76
C PHE A 104 8.96 -17.08 10.39
N LEU A 105 9.20 -16.02 9.61
CA LEU A 105 8.77 -15.95 8.23
C LEU A 105 9.75 -16.77 7.37
N PRO A 106 9.25 -17.74 6.58
CA PRO A 106 10.10 -18.48 5.67
C PRO A 106 10.67 -17.52 4.60
N PRO A 107 11.90 -17.75 4.11
CA PRO A 107 12.45 -16.96 3.02
C PRO A 107 11.60 -17.16 1.77
N LEU A 108 11.37 -16.05 1.04
CA LEU A 108 10.70 -16.13 -0.25
C LEU A 108 11.56 -16.90 -1.24
N THR A 109 10.95 -17.83 -1.96
CA THR A 109 11.61 -18.50 -3.10
C THR A 109 11.80 -17.47 -4.23
N GLU A 110 12.77 -17.71 -5.11
CA GLU A 110 12.98 -16.85 -6.29
C GLU A 110 11.74 -16.76 -7.19
N GLU A 111 11.03 -17.86 -7.34
CA GLU A 111 9.77 -17.91 -8.10
C GLU A 111 8.73 -16.97 -7.48
N ARG A 112 8.57 -17.04 -6.16
CA ARG A 112 7.61 -16.19 -5.44
C ARG A 112 8.01 -14.71 -5.50
N ARG A 113 9.28 -14.37 -5.45
CA ARG A 113 9.76 -12.99 -5.66
C ARG A 113 9.41 -12.47 -7.05
N LYS A 114 9.64 -13.27 -8.11
CA LYS A 114 9.29 -12.90 -9.49
C LYS A 114 7.77 -12.69 -9.65
N GLU A 115 6.97 -13.55 -9.02
CA GLU A 115 5.51 -13.40 -9.00
C GLU A 115 5.06 -12.11 -8.32
N LEU A 116 5.65 -11.76 -7.16
CA LEU A 116 5.35 -10.53 -6.45
C LEU A 116 5.78 -9.28 -7.24
N VAL A 117 6.93 -9.31 -7.90
CA VAL A 117 7.37 -8.23 -8.81
C VAL A 117 6.39 -8.08 -9.97
N LYS A 118 5.95 -9.18 -10.59
CA LYS A 118 4.96 -9.14 -11.67
C LYS A 118 3.64 -8.52 -11.19
N ARG A 119 3.18 -8.87 -10.00
CA ARG A 119 1.99 -8.27 -9.39
C ARG A 119 2.19 -6.78 -9.09
N CYS A 120 3.35 -6.39 -8.56
CA CYS A 120 3.71 -5.00 -8.31
C CYS A 120 3.64 -4.17 -9.61
N ASN A 121 4.21 -4.69 -10.71
CA ASN A 121 4.18 -4.02 -12.00
C ASN A 121 2.76 -3.92 -12.58
N ALA A 122 1.91 -4.92 -12.39
CA ALA A 122 0.51 -4.87 -12.79
C ALA A 122 -0.26 -3.75 -12.08
N GLU A 123 -0.09 -3.60 -10.76
CA GLU A 123 -0.70 -2.49 -10.01
C GLU A 123 -0.16 -1.13 -10.46
N GLY A 124 1.12 -1.06 -10.80
CA GLY A 124 1.73 0.14 -11.38
C GLY A 124 1.11 0.54 -12.72
N GLU A 125 0.86 -0.43 -13.61
CA GLU A 125 0.18 -0.15 -14.87
C GLU A 125 -1.27 0.29 -14.67
N HIS A 126 -1.99 -0.29 -13.73
CA HIS A 126 -3.34 0.18 -13.35
C HIS A 126 -3.31 1.66 -12.92
N ALA A 127 -2.35 2.03 -12.07
CA ALA A 127 -2.18 3.42 -11.64
C ALA A 127 -1.85 4.35 -12.82
N LYS A 128 -0.94 3.97 -13.72
CA LYS A 128 -0.60 4.75 -14.92
C LYS A 128 -1.82 4.94 -15.84
N ILE A 129 -2.65 3.91 -15.99
CA ILE A 129 -3.90 4.01 -16.75
C ILE A 129 -4.86 5.00 -16.08
N ALA A 130 -5.01 4.96 -14.77
CA ALA A 130 -5.84 5.91 -14.02
C ALA A 130 -5.36 7.35 -14.23
N ILE A 131 -4.05 7.61 -14.10
CA ILE A 131 -3.44 8.93 -14.35
C ILE A 131 -3.72 9.42 -15.77
N ARG A 132 -3.56 8.54 -16.79
CA ARG A 132 -3.84 8.90 -18.20
C ARG A 132 -5.32 9.23 -18.42
N ASN A 133 -6.23 8.53 -17.77
CA ASN A 133 -7.66 8.82 -17.84
C ASN A 133 -7.99 10.17 -17.19
N ILE A 134 -7.47 10.44 -15.98
CA ILE A 134 -7.66 11.73 -15.29
C ILE A 134 -7.16 12.88 -16.17
N ARG A 135 -5.97 12.76 -16.80
CA ARG A 135 -5.47 13.76 -17.75
C ARG A 135 -6.44 13.97 -18.92
N ARG A 136 -6.92 12.88 -19.53
CA ARG A 136 -7.84 12.96 -20.67
C ARG A 136 -9.12 13.70 -20.30
N ASP A 137 -9.68 13.39 -19.15
CA ASP A 137 -10.91 14.03 -18.67
C ASP A 137 -10.68 15.52 -18.35
N SER A 138 -9.50 15.86 -17.81
CA SER A 138 -9.08 17.24 -17.58
C SER A 138 -8.98 18.02 -18.90
N ILE A 139 -8.31 17.48 -19.90
CA ILE A 139 -8.16 18.10 -21.22
C ILE A 139 -9.55 18.27 -21.89
N GLU A 140 -10.44 17.29 -21.77
CA GLU A 140 -11.80 17.40 -22.28
C GLU A 140 -12.58 18.54 -21.62
N THR A 141 -12.41 18.71 -20.31
CA THR A 141 -13.06 19.79 -19.54
C THR A 141 -12.48 21.16 -19.94
N ILE A 142 -11.17 21.28 -20.14
CA ILE A 142 -10.52 22.51 -20.63
C ILE A 142 -11.06 22.87 -22.02
N LYS A 143 -11.20 21.91 -22.93
CA LYS A 143 -11.76 22.13 -24.27
C LYS A 143 -13.24 22.54 -24.24
N LYS A 144 -14.03 22.07 -23.27
CA LYS A 144 -15.39 22.54 -23.06
C LYS A 144 -15.40 24.02 -22.66
N LEU A 145 -14.54 24.42 -21.72
CA LEU A 145 -14.42 25.83 -21.32
C LEU A 145 -13.96 26.73 -22.48
N GLN A 146 -13.09 26.25 -23.35
CA GLN A 146 -12.68 26.98 -24.54
C GLN A 146 -13.85 27.25 -25.48
N LYS A 147 -14.75 26.26 -25.67
CA LYS A 147 -15.97 26.43 -26.46
C LYS A 147 -16.94 27.42 -25.83
N ASP A 148 -16.94 27.50 -24.50
CA ASP A 148 -17.78 28.40 -23.70
C ASP A 148 -17.19 29.83 -23.60
N GLY A 149 -16.11 30.11 -24.36
CA GLY A 149 -15.54 31.46 -24.52
C GLY A 149 -14.28 31.74 -23.69
N ALA A 150 -13.62 30.71 -23.13
CA ALA A 150 -12.31 30.92 -22.53
C ALA A 150 -11.23 31.22 -23.58
N SER A 151 -10.18 31.99 -23.19
CA SER A 151 -9.08 32.32 -24.06
C SER A 151 -8.35 31.06 -24.54
N GLU A 152 -8.09 30.99 -25.86
CA GLU A 152 -7.40 29.85 -26.47
C GLU A 152 -5.98 29.69 -25.91
N ASP A 153 -5.26 30.78 -25.71
CA ASP A 153 -3.90 30.74 -25.15
C ASP A 153 -3.89 30.25 -23.70
N ALA A 154 -4.84 30.73 -22.88
CA ALA A 154 -4.99 30.24 -21.50
C ALA A 154 -5.35 28.75 -21.44
N CYS A 155 -6.15 28.25 -22.37
CA CYS A 155 -6.50 26.84 -22.48
C CYS A 155 -5.28 25.99 -22.90
N LYS A 156 -4.48 26.45 -23.84
CA LYS A 156 -3.23 25.77 -24.26
C LYS A 156 -2.22 25.69 -23.11
N ASP A 157 -2.08 26.78 -22.34
CA ASP A 157 -1.22 26.77 -21.14
C ASP A 157 -1.72 25.81 -20.09
N ALA A 158 -3.03 25.73 -19.86
CA ALA A 158 -3.63 24.78 -18.94
C ALA A 158 -3.44 23.32 -19.41
N GLU A 159 -3.58 23.02 -20.70
CA GLU A 159 -3.30 21.69 -21.26
C GLU A 159 -1.83 21.30 -21.04
N LYS A 160 -0.89 22.24 -21.22
CA LYS A 160 0.53 22.01 -20.95
C LYS A 160 0.79 21.72 -19.47
N GLN A 161 0.20 22.51 -18.57
CA GLN A 161 0.31 22.29 -17.13
C GLN A 161 -0.27 20.92 -16.71
N ALA A 162 -1.43 20.53 -17.27
CA ALA A 162 -2.02 19.21 -17.03
C ALA A 162 -1.09 18.07 -17.49
N GLN A 163 -0.33 18.28 -18.59
CA GLN A 163 0.68 17.32 -19.03
C GLN A 163 1.88 17.28 -18.06
N GLU A 164 2.38 18.43 -17.62
CA GLU A 164 3.49 18.51 -16.67
C GLU A 164 3.14 17.83 -15.32
N ILE A 165 1.90 18.03 -14.82
CA ILE A 165 1.40 17.33 -13.64
C ILE A 165 1.38 15.82 -13.89
N THR A 166 0.86 15.39 -15.04
CA THR A 166 0.82 13.96 -15.42
C THR A 166 2.21 13.33 -15.38
N ASP A 167 3.19 13.99 -16.00
CA ASP A 167 4.58 13.49 -16.09
C ASP A 167 5.21 13.36 -14.69
N LYS A 168 4.97 14.33 -13.80
CA LYS A 168 5.39 14.24 -12.40
C LYS A 168 4.82 13.01 -11.70
N PHE A 169 3.52 12.74 -11.86
CA PHE A 169 2.89 11.58 -11.20
C PHE A 169 3.35 10.26 -11.81
N ILE A 170 3.62 10.17 -13.10
CA ILE A 170 4.21 8.99 -13.73
C ILE A 170 5.59 8.68 -13.12
N VAL A 171 6.45 9.69 -12.98
CA VAL A 171 7.77 9.54 -12.35
C VAL A 171 7.65 9.09 -10.88
N LEU A 172 6.68 9.63 -10.13
CA LEU A 172 6.42 9.20 -8.76
C LEU A 172 5.99 7.73 -8.70
N ILE A 173 5.08 7.30 -9.58
CA ILE A 173 4.67 5.88 -9.68
C ILE A 173 5.89 4.99 -9.94
N GLU A 174 6.74 5.33 -10.91
CA GLU A 174 7.93 4.56 -11.23
C GLU A 174 8.92 4.49 -10.05
N LYS A 175 9.07 5.57 -9.31
CA LYS A 175 9.89 5.62 -8.10
C LYS A 175 9.36 4.67 -7.01
N HIS A 176 8.04 4.65 -6.77
CA HIS A 176 7.42 3.75 -5.81
C HIS A 176 7.55 2.28 -6.23
N LEU A 177 7.37 1.99 -7.53
CA LEU A 177 7.55 0.63 -8.07
C LEU A 177 9.00 0.16 -7.94
N ALA A 178 9.98 0.98 -8.33
CA ALA A 178 11.40 0.64 -8.21
C ALA A 178 11.83 0.41 -6.75
N ALA A 179 11.34 1.23 -5.82
CA ALA A 179 11.59 1.05 -4.40
C ALA A 179 11.01 -0.28 -3.89
N LYS A 180 9.78 -0.61 -4.30
CA LYS A 180 9.11 -1.87 -3.91
C LYS A 180 9.76 -3.09 -4.53
N GLU A 181 10.15 -3.02 -5.78
CA GLU A 181 10.90 -4.09 -6.46
C GLU A 181 12.22 -4.37 -5.76
N LYS A 182 12.99 -3.32 -5.44
CA LYS A 182 14.22 -3.44 -4.65
C LYS A 182 13.96 -4.06 -3.28
N GLU A 183 12.87 -3.70 -2.62
CA GLU A 183 12.47 -4.31 -1.34
C GLU A 183 12.20 -5.81 -1.48
N ILE A 184 11.46 -6.24 -2.52
CA ILE A 184 11.13 -7.65 -2.78
C ILE A 184 12.39 -8.46 -3.10
N MET A 185 13.34 -7.87 -3.83
CA MET A 185 14.56 -8.56 -4.27
C MET A 185 15.66 -8.59 -3.19
N ALA A 186 15.64 -7.68 -2.22
CA ALA A 186 16.69 -7.54 -1.20
C ALA A 186 16.54 -8.48 0.02
N VAL A 187 15.47 -9.27 0.09
CA VAL A 187 15.17 -10.18 1.25
C VAL A 187 15.72 -11.58 1.02
#